data_457784d7e709b469fa844aabf7875a9b
#
_entry.id   457784d7e709b469fa844aabf7875a9b
#
_cell.length_a   1.000
_cell.length_b   1.000
_cell.length_c   1.000
_cell.angle_alpha   90.00
_cell.angle_beta   90.00
_cell.angle_gamma   90.00
#
_symmetry.space_group_name_H-M   'P 1'
#
loop_
_entity.id
_entity.type
_entity.pdbx_description
1 polymer ?
#
loop_
_entity_poly.entity_id
_entity_poly.type
_entity_poly.pdbx_seq_one_letter_code
_entity_poly.pdbx_strand_id
1 'polypeptide(L)'
;MARLEFFFDCSSPWTYLAFHRIEDICRETGAELVWRPILVGGVFNAVNASVYEQRANPVPAKARYYAKDLRDWARSYGLRIGQPF
;
A
#
# COMPACT_ATOMS: atom_id res chain seq x y z
N MET A 1 -12.54 17.53 -16.49
CA MET A 1 -12.52 16.77 -15.23
C MET A 1 -11.24 15.97 -15.15
N ALA A 2 -10.50 16.10 -14.06
CA ALA A 2 -9.32 15.28 -13.85
C ALA A 2 -9.72 13.82 -13.63
N ARG A 3 -8.86 12.91 -14.03
CA ARG A 3 -9.07 11.48 -13.90
C ARG A 3 -7.90 10.90 -13.12
N LEU A 4 -8.21 10.15 -12.05
CA LEU A 4 -7.21 9.50 -11.21
C LEU A 4 -7.33 7.99 -11.38
N GLU A 5 -6.29 7.35 -11.89
CA GLU A 5 -6.23 5.89 -11.96
C GLU A 5 -5.53 5.37 -10.72
N PHE A 6 -6.21 4.51 -9.98
CA PHE A 6 -5.68 3.92 -8.74
C PHE A 6 -5.32 2.47 -8.99
N PHE A 7 -4.01 2.22 -9.14
CA PHE A 7 -3.47 0.87 -9.32
C PHE A 7 -3.25 0.26 -7.95
N PHE A 8 -3.94 -0.84 -7.65
CA PHE A 8 -3.93 -1.39 -6.30
C PHE A 8 -3.84 -2.91 -6.30
N ASP A 9 -3.26 -3.45 -5.23
CA ASP A 9 -3.19 -4.88 -4.96
C ASP A 9 -3.73 -5.12 -3.55
N CYS A 10 -4.70 -6.02 -3.40
CA CYS A 10 -5.37 -6.27 -2.13
C CYS A 10 -4.47 -6.96 -1.11
N SER A 11 -3.30 -7.45 -1.51
CA SER A 11 -2.37 -8.09 -0.58
C SER A 11 -1.46 -7.10 0.14
N SER A 12 -1.43 -5.84 -0.28
CA SER A 12 -0.56 -4.84 0.33
C SER A 12 -1.24 -4.11 1.47
N PRO A 13 -0.66 -4.10 2.69
CA PRO A 13 -1.22 -3.32 3.79
C PRO A 13 -1.16 -1.81 3.53
N TRP A 14 -0.17 -1.34 2.78
CA TRP A 14 -0.07 0.07 2.41
C TRP A 14 -1.18 0.47 1.44
N THR A 15 -1.53 -0.41 0.50
CA THR A 15 -2.68 -0.21 -0.39
C THR A 15 -3.98 -0.11 0.40
N TYR A 16 -4.13 -0.91 1.45
CA TYR A 16 -5.30 -0.84 2.32
C TYR A 16 -5.46 0.55 2.94
N LEU A 17 -4.38 1.17 3.39
CA LEU A 17 -4.42 2.54 3.91
C LEU A 17 -4.82 3.54 2.83
N ALA A 18 -4.22 3.45 1.65
CA ALA A 18 -4.56 4.33 0.53
C ALA A 18 -6.02 4.18 0.10
N PHE A 19 -6.52 2.94 0.13
CA PHE A 19 -7.90 2.62 -0.20
C PHE A 19 -8.90 3.41 0.65
N HIS A 20 -8.59 3.61 1.93
CA HIS A 20 -9.47 4.34 2.85
C HIS A 20 -9.50 5.85 2.61
N ARG A 21 -8.57 6.38 1.80
CA ARG A 21 -8.46 7.81 1.56
C ARG A 21 -8.81 8.23 0.14
N ILE A 22 -8.66 7.32 -0.82
CA ILE A 22 -8.70 7.69 -2.23
C ILE A 22 -10.04 8.22 -2.69
N GLU A 23 -11.15 7.67 -2.20
CA GLU A 23 -12.48 8.13 -2.58
C GLU A 23 -12.74 9.54 -2.08
N ASP A 24 -12.34 9.83 -0.83
CA ASP A 24 -12.50 11.18 -0.26
C ASP A 24 -11.68 12.21 -1.04
N ILE A 25 -10.45 11.85 -1.39
CA ILE A 25 -9.58 12.74 -2.17
C ILE A 25 -10.21 13.05 -3.53
N CYS A 26 -10.72 12.04 -4.21
CA CYS A 26 -11.37 12.25 -5.51
C CYS A 26 -12.63 13.08 -5.38
N ARG A 27 -13.40 12.88 -4.31
CA ARG A 27 -14.61 13.67 -4.06
C ARG A 27 -14.28 15.13 -3.79
N GLU A 28 -13.25 15.40 -2.98
CA GLU A 28 -12.82 16.75 -2.63
C GLU A 28 -12.25 17.52 -3.82
N THR A 29 -11.59 16.82 -4.74
CA THR A 29 -10.93 17.46 -5.89
C THR A 29 -11.77 17.45 -7.16
N GLY A 30 -12.92 16.74 -7.15
CA GLY A 30 -13.76 16.59 -8.33
C GLY A 30 -13.16 15.65 -9.38
N ALA A 31 -12.17 14.83 -9.01
CA ALA A 31 -11.56 13.90 -9.94
C ALA A 31 -12.41 12.64 -10.10
N GLU A 32 -12.40 12.07 -11.31
CA GLU A 32 -12.98 10.78 -11.57
C GLU A 32 -12.02 9.68 -11.08
N LEU A 33 -12.52 8.75 -10.26
CA LEU A 33 -11.73 7.65 -9.77
C LEU A 33 -11.89 6.43 -10.68
N VAL A 34 -10.78 5.90 -11.17
CA VAL A 34 -10.77 4.69 -12.00
C VAL A 34 -9.97 3.61 -11.25
N TRP A 35 -10.63 2.53 -10.89
CA TRP A 35 -10.02 1.41 -10.17
C TRP A 35 -9.26 0.50 -11.14
N ARG A 36 -7.97 0.25 -10.86
CA ARG A 36 -7.11 -0.60 -11.68
C ARG A 36 -6.45 -1.67 -10.81
N PRO A 37 -7.07 -2.83 -10.62
CA PRO A 37 -6.43 -3.89 -9.84
C PRO A 37 -5.19 -4.43 -10.57
N ILE A 38 -4.12 -4.67 -9.80
CA ILE A 38 -2.87 -5.21 -10.32
C ILE A 38 -2.39 -6.36 -9.44
N LEU A 39 -1.48 -7.17 -9.97
CA LEU A 39 -0.75 -8.17 -9.21
C LEU A 39 0.64 -7.60 -8.92
N VAL A 40 0.82 -7.07 -7.71
CA VAL A 40 2.05 -6.38 -7.33
C VAL A 40 3.28 -7.29 -7.37
N GLY A 41 3.10 -8.58 -7.07
CA GLY A 41 4.18 -9.56 -7.20
C GLY A 41 4.71 -9.67 -8.62
N GLY A 42 3.82 -9.59 -9.62
CA GLY A 42 4.24 -9.58 -11.01
C GLY A 42 5.05 -8.35 -11.37
N VAL A 43 4.64 -7.17 -10.87
CA VAL A 43 5.38 -5.93 -11.07
C VAL A 43 6.76 -6.01 -10.42
N PHE A 44 6.86 -6.48 -9.18
CA PHE A 44 8.13 -6.59 -8.47
C PHE A 44 9.09 -7.54 -9.17
N ASN A 45 8.59 -8.68 -9.66
CA ASN A 45 9.43 -9.62 -10.42
C ASN A 45 10.00 -8.99 -11.68
N ALA A 46 9.21 -8.16 -12.34
CA ALA A 46 9.62 -7.56 -13.60
C ALA A 46 10.60 -6.40 -13.42
N VAL A 47 10.39 -5.54 -12.41
CA VAL A 47 11.10 -4.26 -12.34
C VAL A 47 11.74 -3.95 -10.98
N ASN A 48 11.48 -4.72 -9.93
CA ASN A 48 12.03 -4.42 -8.61
C ASN A 48 12.23 -5.67 -7.76
N ALA A 49 13.24 -6.46 -8.09
CA ALA A 49 13.56 -7.69 -7.37
C ALA A 49 14.08 -7.43 -5.95
N SER A 50 14.52 -6.20 -5.63
CA SER A 50 15.06 -5.88 -4.31
C SER A 50 14.05 -6.09 -3.18
N VAL A 51 12.75 -6.03 -3.48
CA VAL A 51 11.70 -6.28 -2.49
C VAL A 51 11.82 -7.70 -1.93
N TYR A 52 12.06 -8.69 -2.79
CA TYR A 52 12.21 -10.08 -2.36
C TYR A 52 13.51 -10.30 -1.60
N GLU A 53 14.58 -9.64 -2.01
CA GLU A 53 15.86 -9.69 -1.31
C GLU A 53 15.71 -9.16 0.12
N GLN A 54 15.00 -8.06 0.30
CA GLN A 54 14.76 -7.50 1.63
C GLN A 54 13.94 -8.43 2.52
N ARG A 55 13.01 -9.20 1.93
CA ARG A 55 12.23 -10.20 2.67
C ARG A 55 13.08 -11.41 3.06
N ALA A 56 13.97 -11.84 2.17
CA ALA A 56 14.84 -13.00 2.42
C ALA A 56 15.95 -12.67 3.42
N ASN A 57 16.52 -11.47 3.34
CA ASN A 57 17.61 -11.01 4.18
C ASN A 57 17.29 -9.65 4.79
N PRO A 58 16.35 -9.57 5.75
CA PRO A 58 15.93 -8.31 6.31
C PRO A 58 17.04 -7.66 7.13
N VAL A 59 17.15 -6.34 7.00
CA VAL A 59 17.98 -5.53 7.90
C VAL A 59 17.17 -5.34 9.17
N PRO A 60 17.63 -5.81 10.35
CA PRO A 60 16.80 -5.81 11.56
C PRO A 60 16.23 -4.46 11.94
N ALA A 61 17.02 -3.39 11.83
CA ALA A 61 16.56 -2.04 12.17
C ALA A 61 15.44 -1.58 11.23
N LYS A 62 15.58 -1.85 9.92
CA LYS A 62 14.56 -1.49 8.94
C LYS A 62 13.29 -2.30 9.13
N ALA A 63 13.43 -3.59 9.44
CA ALA A 63 12.27 -4.45 9.66
C ALA A 63 11.46 -4.00 10.87
N ARG A 64 12.14 -3.63 11.97
CA ARG A 64 11.46 -3.10 13.15
C ARG A 64 10.75 -1.78 12.86
N TYR A 65 11.41 -0.88 12.16
CA TYR A 65 10.84 0.40 11.80
C TYR A 65 9.64 0.24 10.86
N TYR A 66 9.76 -0.66 9.89
CA TYR A 66 8.68 -0.93 8.94
C TYR A 66 7.40 -1.36 9.68
N ALA A 67 7.53 -2.29 10.62
CA ALA A 67 6.37 -2.76 11.39
C ALA A 67 5.77 -1.65 12.24
N LYS A 68 6.61 -0.84 12.88
CA LYS A 68 6.16 0.30 13.69
C LYS A 68 5.49 1.35 12.81
N ASP A 69 6.10 1.69 11.68
CA ASP A 69 5.60 2.69 10.75
C ASP A 69 4.20 2.33 10.26
N LEU A 70 4.02 1.08 9.85
CA LEU A 70 2.72 0.60 9.39
C LEU A 70 1.66 0.70 10.49
N ARG A 71 1.99 0.30 11.72
CA ARG A 71 1.07 0.41 12.85
C ARG A 71 0.72 1.86 13.16
N ASP A 72 1.69 2.76 13.11
CA ASP A 72 1.47 4.17 13.38
C ASP A 72 0.55 4.80 12.35
N TRP A 73 0.75 4.49 11.06
CA TRP A 73 -0.13 4.96 10.00
C TRP A 73 -1.54 4.38 10.13
N ALA A 74 -1.66 3.11 10.42
CA ALA A 74 -2.97 2.48 10.62
C ALA A 74 -3.72 3.15 11.77
N ARG A 75 -3.02 3.39 12.90
CA ARG A 75 -3.63 4.07 14.06
C ARG A 75 -4.08 5.47 13.70
N SER A 76 -3.29 6.20 12.92
CA SER A 76 -3.61 7.54 12.44
C SER A 76 -4.92 7.55 11.64
N TYR A 77 -5.23 6.46 10.93
CA TYR A 77 -6.44 6.33 10.14
C TYR A 77 -7.59 5.67 10.91
N GLY A 78 -7.39 5.34 12.18
CA GLY A 78 -8.37 4.62 12.98
C GLY A 78 -8.56 3.17 12.56
N LEU A 79 -7.53 2.57 11.97
CA LEU A 79 -7.58 1.21 11.43
C LEU A 79 -6.68 0.27 12.20
N ARG A 80 -6.98 -1.02 12.11
CA ARG A 80 -6.15 -2.08 12.65
C ARG A 80 -5.76 -3.01 11.49
N ILE A 81 -4.46 -3.26 11.34
CA ILE A 81 -3.95 -4.16 10.31
C ILE A 81 -3.37 -5.39 10.99
N GLY A 82 -3.94 -6.57 10.72
CA GLY A 82 -3.42 -7.84 11.19
C GLY A 82 -2.65 -8.53 10.08
N GLN A 83 -1.53 -9.15 10.43
CA GLN A 83 -0.83 -10.02 9.49
C GLN A 83 -1.42 -11.42 9.57
N PRO A 84 -1.45 -12.18 8.45
CA PRO A 84 -2.06 -13.51 8.43
C PRO A 84 -1.34 -14.53 9.32
N PHE A 85 -0.15 -14.28 9.73
CA PHE A 85 0.65 -15.14 10.63
C PHE A 85 1.65 -14.35 11.40
#